data_5e1fe6a2d54493ec004a08eb29820a98
#
_entry.id   5e1fe6a2d54493ec004a08eb29820a98
#
_cell.length_a   1.000
_cell.length_b   1.000
_cell.length_c   1.000
_cell.angle_alpha   90.00
_cell.angle_beta   90.00
_cell.angle_gamma   90.00
#
_symmetry.space_group_name_H-M   'P 1'
#
loop_
_entity.id
_entity.type
_entity.pdbx_description
1 polymer ?
#
loop_
_entity_poly.entity_id
_entity_poly.type
_entity_poly.pdbx_seq_one_letter_code
_entity_poly.pdbx_strand_id
1 'polypeptide(L)'
;MCPLHNLDYEHYLPIFMDGLRCTDNPFKFIANQAVKELIDDARGNEQIITDTVDSLILPIRYALATKEPGTVLSVITILKQLCRVHPGVGPLLIPHYRQILGILNLFYCKSGKNLGDQMEYGLKPDDLVVEIAETLELLEKTGGDTAFAAIKFMVPTYTSAFAQL
;
A
#
# COMPACT_ATOMS: atom_id res chain seq x y z
N MET A 1 14.62 24.16 -10.72
CA MET A 1 13.75 22.99 -10.44
C MET A 1 14.64 21.76 -10.53
N CYS A 2 14.79 21.02 -9.42
CA CYS A 2 15.63 19.81 -9.44
C CYS A 2 14.84 18.70 -10.13
N PRO A 3 15.39 18.04 -11.16
CA PRO A 3 14.70 16.91 -11.79
C PRO A 3 14.63 15.73 -10.82
N LEU A 4 13.51 15.01 -10.83
CA LEU A 4 13.20 13.93 -9.88
C LEU A 4 14.26 12.83 -9.88
N HIS A 5 14.82 12.48 -11.05
CA HIS A 5 15.87 11.46 -11.20
C HIS A 5 17.20 11.80 -10.49
N ASN A 6 17.38 13.02 -10.03
CA ASN A 6 18.55 13.44 -9.24
C ASN A 6 18.30 13.39 -7.72
N LEU A 7 17.10 13.03 -7.30
CA LEU A 7 16.78 12.87 -5.88
C LEU A 7 17.34 11.56 -5.33
N ASP A 8 17.77 11.60 -4.10
CA ASP A 8 18.12 10.41 -3.33
C ASP A 8 16.85 9.69 -2.88
N TYR A 9 16.43 8.66 -3.62
CA TYR A 9 15.21 7.89 -3.37
C TYR A 9 15.23 7.20 -2.02
N GLU A 10 16.39 6.65 -1.63
CA GLU A 10 16.55 5.97 -0.35
C GLU A 10 16.29 6.91 0.84
N HIS A 11 16.61 8.19 0.66
CA HIS A 11 16.38 9.20 1.68
C HIS A 11 14.98 9.81 1.62
N TYR A 12 14.53 10.26 0.44
CA TYR A 12 13.31 11.07 0.34
C TYR A 12 12.03 10.24 0.27
N LEU A 13 12.05 9.06 -0.36
CA LEU A 13 10.83 8.27 -0.51
C LEU A 13 10.26 7.80 0.83
N PRO A 14 11.06 7.32 1.81
CA PRO A 14 10.55 7.02 3.15
C PRO A 14 9.99 8.24 3.90
N ILE A 15 10.60 9.43 3.72
CA ILE A 15 10.14 10.67 4.36
C ILE A 15 8.76 11.06 3.84
N PHE A 16 8.56 11.06 2.53
CA PHE A 16 7.25 11.34 1.94
C PHE A 16 6.22 10.27 2.30
N MET A 17 6.63 9.02 2.39
CA MET A 17 5.76 7.93 2.83
C MET A 17 5.31 8.13 4.29
N ASP A 18 6.20 8.57 5.18
CA ASP A 18 5.84 8.92 6.56
C ASP A 18 4.90 10.14 6.63
N GLY A 19 5.02 11.06 5.68
CA GLY A 19 4.12 12.22 5.53
C GLY A 19 2.66 11.87 5.23
N LEU A 20 2.35 10.64 4.79
CA LEU A 20 0.96 10.20 4.54
C LEU A 20 0.09 10.20 5.80
N ARG A 21 0.69 10.07 6.97
CA ARG A 21 0.00 10.12 8.27
C ARG A 21 -0.18 11.53 8.82
N CYS A 22 0.32 12.57 8.13
CA CYS A 22 0.05 13.94 8.51
C CYS A 22 -1.45 14.22 8.47
N THR A 23 -1.94 14.96 9.46
CA THR A 23 -3.34 15.41 9.53
C THR A 23 -3.56 16.72 8.79
N ASP A 24 -2.51 17.50 8.62
CA ASP A 24 -2.58 18.84 8.07
C ASP A 24 -2.45 18.86 6.54
N ASN A 25 -3.41 19.48 5.89
CA ASN A 25 -3.27 19.90 4.51
C ASN A 25 -2.54 21.27 4.49
N PRO A 26 -1.61 21.52 3.53
CA PRO A 26 -1.38 20.75 2.30
C PRO A 26 -0.34 19.62 2.41
N PHE A 27 0.27 19.37 3.59
CA PHE A 27 1.41 18.45 3.71
C PHE A 27 1.06 17.01 3.34
N LYS A 28 -0.09 16.50 3.79
CA LYS A 28 -0.58 15.16 3.42
C LYS A 28 -0.76 15.02 1.90
N PHE A 29 -1.33 16.03 1.26
CA PHE A 29 -1.52 16.03 -0.19
C PHE A 29 -0.18 16.02 -0.94
N ILE A 30 0.76 16.89 -0.53
CA ILE A 30 2.10 16.98 -1.13
C ILE A 30 2.84 15.65 -0.96
N ALA A 31 2.80 15.04 0.22
CA ALA A 31 3.43 13.75 0.49
C ALA A 31 2.87 12.64 -0.42
N ASN A 32 1.55 12.56 -0.54
CA ASN A 32 0.88 11.58 -1.40
C ASN A 32 1.26 11.75 -2.87
N GLN A 33 1.26 12.99 -3.36
CA GLN A 33 1.62 13.29 -4.73
C GLN A 33 3.11 13.00 -5.00
N ALA A 34 3.99 13.41 -4.09
CA ALA A 34 5.43 13.19 -4.22
C ALA A 34 5.79 11.69 -4.28
N VAL A 35 5.18 10.86 -3.43
CA VAL A 35 5.40 9.40 -3.48
C VAL A 35 5.00 8.83 -4.82
N LYS A 36 3.84 9.21 -5.34
CA LYS A 36 3.35 8.72 -6.65
C LYS A 36 4.28 9.12 -7.79
N GLU A 37 4.70 10.38 -7.81
CA GLU A 37 5.60 10.90 -8.85
C GLU A 37 6.98 10.23 -8.80
N LEU A 38 7.52 9.99 -7.60
CA LEU A 38 8.80 9.29 -7.46
C LEU A 38 8.73 7.83 -7.92
N ILE A 39 7.64 7.12 -7.61
CA ILE A 39 7.43 5.75 -8.08
C ILE A 39 7.36 5.72 -9.61
N ASP A 40 6.65 6.67 -10.22
CA ASP A 40 6.52 6.73 -11.67
C ASP A 40 7.82 7.18 -12.37
N ASP A 41 8.57 8.11 -11.78
CA ASP A 41 9.85 8.58 -12.32
C ASP A 41 10.93 7.47 -12.28
N ALA A 42 10.89 6.60 -11.27
CA ALA A 42 11.77 5.44 -11.16
C ALA A 42 11.47 4.33 -12.18
N ARG A 43 10.45 4.50 -13.02
CA ARG A 43 10.07 3.52 -14.06
C ARG A 43 11.25 3.26 -14.99
N GLY A 44 11.65 1.99 -15.09
CA GLY A 44 12.82 1.56 -15.86
C GLY A 44 14.12 1.45 -15.06
N ASN A 45 14.10 1.87 -13.79
CA ASN A 45 15.20 1.66 -12.85
C ASN A 45 14.70 0.94 -11.58
N GLU A 46 14.32 -0.33 -11.75
CA GLU A 46 13.74 -1.14 -10.67
C GLU A 46 14.67 -1.30 -9.47
N GLN A 47 16.00 -1.26 -9.69
CA GLN A 47 16.98 -1.45 -8.62
C GLN A 47 16.83 -0.40 -7.53
N ILE A 48 16.64 0.87 -7.89
CA ILE A 48 16.48 1.97 -6.92
C ILE A 48 15.29 1.70 -5.99
N ILE A 49 14.17 1.23 -6.54
CA ILE A 49 12.97 0.94 -5.76
C ILE A 49 13.18 -0.33 -4.92
N THR A 50 13.75 -1.39 -5.49
CA THR A 50 13.99 -2.64 -4.74
C THR A 50 14.90 -2.43 -3.55
N ASP A 51 15.93 -1.62 -3.68
CA ASP A 51 16.86 -1.29 -2.58
C ASP A 51 16.18 -0.44 -1.49
N THR A 52 15.15 0.32 -1.85
CA THR A 52 14.42 1.21 -0.94
C THR A 52 13.24 0.51 -0.22
N VAL A 53 12.75 -0.62 -0.73
CA VAL A 53 11.53 -1.29 -0.21
C VAL A 53 11.57 -1.51 1.30
N ASP A 54 12.68 -2.02 1.83
CA ASP A 54 12.81 -2.31 3.25
C ASP A 54 12.62 -1.07 4.14
N SER A 55 13.10 0.08 3.67
CA SER A 55 12.95 1.36 4.39
C SER A 55 11.53 1.94 4.31
N LEU A 56 10.71 1.50 3.35
CA LEU A 56 9.30 1.90 3.23
C LEU A 56 8.37 1.15 4.18
N ILE A 57 8.76 -0.02 4.67
CA ILE A 57 7.88 -0.87 5.48
C ILE A 57 7.46 -0.20 6.79
N LEU A 58 8.37 0.45 7.49
CA LEU A 58 8.05 1.14 8.73
C LEU A 58 7.09 2.33 8.53
N PRO A 59 7.33 3.26 7.59
CA PRO A 59 6.36 4.31 7.25
C PRO A 59 4.99 3.76 6.85
N ILE A 60 4.93 2.72 6.03
CA ILE A 60 3.68 2.04 5.63
C ILE A 60 2.95 1.52 6.87
N ARG A 61 3.64 0.81 7.75
CA ARG A 61 3.07 0.28 8.98
C ARG A 61 2.52 1.38 9.88
N TYR A 62 3.26 2.47 10.05
CA TYR A 62 2.81 3.60 10.87
C TYR A 62 1.60 4.31 10.28
N ALA A 63 1.57 4.50 8.96
CA ALA A 63 0.42 5.07 8.27
C ALA A 63 -0.83 4.18 8.41
N LEU A 64 -0.70 2.88 8.23
CA LEU A 64 -1.79 1.92 8.43
C LEU A 64 -2.25 1.85 9.90
N ALA A 65 -1.32 2.00 10.86
CA ALA A 65 -1.63 1.96 12.30
C ALA A 65 -2.51 3.13 12.76
N THR A 66 -2.61 4.22 12.00
CA THR A 66 -3.55 5.31 12.26
C THR A 66 -5.00 4.83 12.18
N LYS A 67 -5.26 3.77 11.41
CA LYS A 67 -6.60 3.22 11.12
C LYS A 67 -7.58 4.26 10.54
N GLU A 68 -7.08 5.38 10.07
CA GLU A 68 -7.86 6.39 9.37
C GLU A 68 -8.16 5.90 7.94
N PRO A 69 -9.44 5.79 7.53
CA PRO A 69 -9.80 5.23 6.22
C PRO A 69 -9.13 5.94 5.04
N GLY A 70 -9.03 7.27 5.09
CA GLY A 70 -8.38 8.07 4.04
C GLY A 70 -6.88 7.80 3.92
N THR A 71 -6.18 7.65 5.05
CA THR A 71 -4.76 7.29 5.08
C THR A 71 -4.54 5.86 4.62
N VAL A 72 -5.38 4.92 5.07
CA VAL A 72 -5.34 3.51 4.63
C VAL A 72 -5.53 3.42 3.12
N LEU A 73 -6.51 4.14 2.55
CA LEU A 73 -6.74 4.20 1.11
C LEU A 73 -5.54 4.75 0.35
N SER A 74 -4.91 5.81 0.86
CA SER A 74 -3.69 6.38 0.25
C SER A 74 -2.56 5.36 0.19
N VAL A 75 -2.33 4.63 1.29
CA VAL A 75 -1.31 3.57 1.36
C VAL A 75 -1.63 2.43 0.38
N ILE A 76 -2.89 1.99 0.32
CA ILE A 76 -3.34 0.94 -0.61
C ILE A 76 -3.10 1.37 -2.06
N THR A 77 -3.46 2.61 -2.42
CA THR A 77 -3.26 3.16 -3.76
C THR A 77 -1.78 3.17 -4.13
N ILE A 78 -0.92 3.57 -3.20
CA ILE A 78 0.54 3.59 -3.40
C ILE A 78 1.09 2.18 -3.53
N LEU A 79 0.67 1.23 -2.71
CA LEU A 79 1.09 -0.18 -2.82
C LEU A 79 0.68 -0.77 -4.18
N LYS A 80 -0.55 -0.49 -4.65
CA LYS A 80 -1.01 -0.93 -5.98
C LYS A 80 -0.15 -0.31 -7.09
N GLN A 81 0.16 0.98 -7.02
CA GLN A 81 1.04 1.65 -8.00
C GLN A 81 2.45 1.05 -7.97
N LEU A 82 3.01 0.85 -6.78
CA LEU A 82 4.35 0.29 -6.60
C LEU A 82 4.46 -1.11 -7.25
N CYS A 83 3.50 -2.00 -6.99
CA CYS A 83 3.49 -3.34 -7.58
C CYS A 83 3.20 -3.35 -9.09
N ARG A 84 2.45 -2.36 -9.61
CA ARG A 84 2.16 -2.25 -11.05
C ARG A 84 3.33 -1.71 -11.85
N VAL A 85 4.01 -0.71 -11.31
CA VAL A 85 5.15 -0.05 -11.98
C VAL A 85 6.42 -0.87 -11.84
N HIS A 86 6.60 -1.52 -10.68
CA HIS A 86 7.78 -2.30 -10.32
C HIS A 86 7.39 -3.71 -9.87
N PRO A 87 7.14 -4.66 -10.79
CA PRO A 87 6.71 -6.01 -10.44
C PRO A 87 7.68 -6.78 -9.53
N GLY A 88 8.98 -6.47 -9.60
CA GLY A 88 10.01 -7.05 -8.74
C GLY A 88 9.84 -6.76 -7.24
N VAL A 89 9.02 -5.77 -6.88
CA VAL A 89 8.69 -5.44 -5.48
C VAL A 89 7.76 -6.48 -4.85
N GLY A 90 6.89 -7.13 -5.63
CA GLY A 90 5.92 -8.10 -5.12
C GLY A 90 6.53 -9.16 -4.21
N PRO A 91 7.55 -9.92 -4.66
CA PRO A 91 8.22 -10.91 -3.83
C PRO A 91 8.92 -10.33 -2.59
N LEU A 92 9.43 -9.11 -2.67
CA LEU A 92 10.10 -8.43 -1.55
C LEU A 92 9.13 -8.03 -0.43
N LEU A 93 7.85 -7.84 -0.74
CA LEU A 93 6.83 -7.52 0.25
C LEU A 93 6.36 -8.73 1.06
N ILE A 94 6.56 -9.96 0.59
CA ILE A 94 6.07 -11.18 1.25
C ILE A 94 6.53 -11.30 2.71
N PRO A 95 7.81 -11.10 3.06
CA PRO A 95 8.26 -11.15 4.45
C PRO A 95 7.57 -10.12 5.35
N HIS A 96 7.06 -9.04 4.76
CA HIS A 96 6.45 -7.92 5.45
C HIS A 96 4.92 -7.97 5.50
N TYR A 97 4.28 -8.99 4.90
CA TYR A 97 2.82 -9.12 4.87
C TYR A 97 2.19 -9.10 6.27
N ARG A 98 2.88 -9.64 7.28
CA ARG A 98 2.40 -9.59 8.66
C ARG A 98 2.20 -8.15 9.15
N GLN A 99 3.05 -7.22 8.73
CA GLN A 99 3.01 -5.83 9.17
C GLN A 99 1.99 -5.01 8.37
N ILE A 100 1.71 -5.38 7.13
CA ILE A 100 0.83 -4.67 6.21
C ILE A 100 -0.58 -5.27 6.25
N LEU A 101 -0.71 -6.56 5.97
CA LEU A 101 -2.02 -7.21 5.80
C LEU A 101 -2.77 -7.42 7.10
N GLY A 102 -2.07 -7.52 8.24
CA GLY A 102 -2.73 -7.63 9.54
C GLY A 102 -3.68 -6.48 9.85
N ILE A 103 -3.31 -5.25 9.46
CA ILE A 103 -4.15 -4.07 9.63
C ILE A 103 -5.23 -4.03 8.55
N LEU A 104 -4.90 -4.34 7.29
CA LEU A 104 -5.88 -4.39 6.19
C LEU A 104 -6.98 -5.42 6.46
N ASN A 105 -6.63 -6.55 7.09
CA ASN A 105 -7.61 -7.57 7.48
C ASN A 105 -8.68 -7.04 8.44
N LEU A 106 -8.35 -6.08 9.31
CA LEU A 106 -9.33 -5.46 10.21
C LEU A 106 -10.43 -4.73 9.43
N PHE A 107 -10.10 -4.09 8.32
CA PHE A 107 -11.08 -3.43 7.45
C PHE A 107 -11.80 -4.43 6.57
N TYR A 108 -11.10 -5.42 6.04
CA TYR A 108 -11.65 -6.45 5.17
C TYR A 108 -12.69 -7.32 5.88
N CYS A 109 -12.46 -7.68 7.15
CA CYS A 109 -13.41 -8.46 7.95
C CYS A 109 -14.57 -7.64 8.52
N LYS A 110 -14.44 -6.32 8.65
CA LYS A 110 -15.49 -5.46 9.24
C LYS A 110 -16.62 -5.10 8.28
N SER A 111 -16.52 -5.44 7.00
CA SER A 111 -17.53 -5.15 5.97
C SER A 111 -18.94 -5.70 6.25
N GLY A 112 -19.11 -6.55 7.25
CA GLY A 112 -20.42 -7.08 7.64
C GLY A 112 -21.04 -6.49 8.90
N LYS A 113 -20.34 -5.64 9.67
CA LYS A 113 -20.82 -5.08 10.93
C LYS A 113 -20.30 -3.65 11.13
N ASN A 114 -21.15 -2.66 10.82
CA ASN A 114 -21.08 -1.29 11.31
C ASN A 114 -19.67 -0.67 11.42
N LEU A 115 -19.09 -0.24 10.29
CA LEU A 115 -18.24 0.93 10.32
C LEU A 115 -19.17 2.13 10.53
N GLY A 116 -19.49 2.38 11.83
CA GLY A 116 -20.35 3.46 12.21
C GLY A 116 -19.77 4.79 11.78
N ASP A 117 -20.63 5.60 11.23
CA ASP A 117 -20.88 7.04 11.35
C ASP A 117 -19.71 8.04 11.35
N GLN A 118 -18.44 7.63 11.08
CA GLN A 118 -17.31 8.55 11.01
C GLN A 118 -16.57 8.42 9.68
N MET A 119 -17.28 8.51 8.57
CA MET A 119 -16.68 8.71 7.27
C MET A 119 -16.82 10.16 6.81
N GLU A 120 -15.95 11.01 7.34
CA GLU A 120 -15.58 12.25 6.72
C GLU A 120 -14.83 11.90 5.43
N TYR A 121 -15.23 12.35 4.30
CA TYR A 121 -14.66 12.23 2.93
C TYR A 121 -15.45 11.42 1.90
N GLY A 122 -16.71 11.09 2.12
CA GLY A 122 -17.54 10.53 1.03
C GLY A 122 -17.17 9.12 0.54
N LEU A 123 -16.21 8.47 1.19
CA LEU A 123 -15.85 7.08 0.93
C LEU A 123 -16.88 6.17 1.59
N LYS A 124 -17.55 5.36 0.79
CA LYS A 124 -18.41 4.31 1.33
C LYS A 124 -17.54 3.20 1.93
N PRO A 125 -17.95 2.56 3.04
CA PRO A 125 -17.23 1.41 3.62
C PRO A 125 -16.93 0.32 2.61
N ASP A 126 -17.85 0.09 1.69
CA ASP A 126 -17.75 -0.91 0.64
C ASP A 126 -16.62 -0.60 -0.36
N ASP A 127 -16.34 0.68 -0.64
CA ASP A 127 -15.29 1.09 -1.57
C ASP A 127 -13.90 0.71 -1.04
N LEU A 128 -13.65 0.89 0.26
CA LEU A 128 -12.37 0.51 0.87
C LEU A 128 -12.16 -1.01 0.86
N VAL A 129 -13.20 -1.78 1.06
CA VAL A 129 -13.14 -3.26 1.01
C VAL A 129 -12.82 -3.74 -0.39
N VAL A 130 -13.42 -3.14 -1.41
CA VAL A 130 -13.12 -3.44 -2.82
C VAL A 130 -11.66 -3.10 -3.13
N GLU A 131 -11.18 -1.94 -2.71
CA GLU A 131 -9.79 -1.53 -2.90
C GLU A 131 -8.80 -2.49 -2.21
N ILE A 132 -9.12 -2.97 -1.01
CA ILE A 132 -8.32 -3.98 -0.31
C ILE A 132 -8.33 -5.30 -1.08
N ALA A 133 -9.49 -5.77 -1.55
CA ALA A 133 -9.59 -7.01 -2.32
C ALA A 133 -8.72 -6.96 -3.58
N GLU A 134 -8.82 -5.88 -4.36
CA GLU A 134 -7.98 -5.67 -5.54
C GLU A 134 -6.47 -5.64 -5.21
N THR A 135 -6.14 -5.09 -4.04
CA THR A 135 -4.73 -5.05 -3.58
C THR A 135 -4.23 -6.46 -3.26
N LEU A 136 -5.03 -7.27 -2.58
CA LEU A 136 -4.69 -8.66 -2.29
C LEU A 136 -4.50 -9.49 -3.56
N GLU A 137 -5.38 -9.32 -4.56
CA GLU A 137 -5.25 -9.95 -5.88
C GLU A 137 -3.96 -9.54 -6.59
N LEU A 138 -3.63 -8.25 -6.54
CA LEU A 138 -2.41 -7.74 -7.15
C LEU A 138 -1.16 -8.27 -6.43
N LEU A 139 -1.17 -8.34 -5.10
CA LEU A 139 -0.08 -8.91 -4.32
C LEU A 139 0.08 -10.41 -4.58
N GLU A 140 -1.02 -11.16 -4.75
CA GLU A 140 -0.97 -12.57 -5.15
C GLU A 140 -0.32 -12.71 -6.55
N LYS A 141 -0.77 -11.89 -7.50
CA LYS A 141 -0.27 -11.92 -8.87
C LYS A 141 1.22 -11.59 -8.98
N THR A 142 1.67 -10.58 -8.25
CA THR A 142 3.06 -10.09 -8.33
C THR A 142 4.03 -10.81 -7.40
N GLY A 143 3.54 -11.39 -6.31
CA GLY A 143 4.36 -12.06 -5.30
C GLY A 143 4.80 -13.49 -5.68
N GLY A 144 4.18 -14.10 -6.70
CA GLY A 144 4.49 -15.47 -7.12
C GLY A 144 3.86 -16.56 -6.26
N ASP A 145 4.36 -17.79 -6.39
CA ASP A 145 3.72 -19.02 -5.87
C ASP A 145 3.50 -19.03 -4.35
N THR A 146 4.36 -18.36 -3.59
CA THR A 146 4.28 -18.34 -2.12
C THR A 146 3.37 -17.23 -1.58
N ALA A 147 3.03 -16.25 -2.42
CA ALA A 147 2.25 -15.09 -2.00
C ALA A 147 0.84 -15.47 -1.53
N PHE A 148 0.16 -16.35 -2.24
CA PHE A 148 -1.18 -16.80 -1.85
C PHE A 148 -1.22 -17.40 -0.46
N ALA A 149 -0.30 -18.31 -0.14
CA ALA A 149 -0.22 -18.94 1.17
C ALA A 149 0.02 -17.92 2.28
N ALA A 150 0.91 -16.96 2.03
CA ALA A 150 1.20 -15.88 2.97
C ALA A 150 0.01 -14.94 3.16
N ILE A 151 -0.70 -14.57 2.09
CA ILE A 151 -1.93 -13.75 2.15
C ILE A 151 -3.02 -14.51 2.91
N LYS A 152 -3.26 -15.78 2.59
CA LYS A 152 -4.28 -16.61 3.23
C LYS A 152 -4.04 -16.79 4.73
N PHE A 153 -2.78 -16.86 5.13
CA PHE A 153 -2.42 -16.92 6.54
C PHE A 153 -2.78 -15.63 7.29
N MET A 154 -2.60 -14.47 6.66
CA MET A 154 -2.89 -13.16 7.26
C MET A 154 -4.35 -12.73 7.13
N VAL A 155 -5.00 -13.13 6.04
CA VAL A 155 -6.39 -12.81 5.69
C VAL A 155 -7.14 -14.11 5.38
N PRO A 156 -7.60 -14.87 6.40
CA PRO A 156 -8.20 -16.19 6.20
C PRO A 156 -9.46 -16.19 5.32
N THR A 157 -10.17 -15.07 5.25
CA THR A 157 -11.37 -14.89 4.43
C THR A 157 -11.06 -14.65 2.94
N TYR A 158 -9.80 -14.37 2.60
CA TYR A 158 -9.39 -14.18 1.21
C TYR A 158 -9.50 -15.48 0.41
N THR A 159 -10.07 -15.39 -0.77
CA THR A 159 -10.12 -16.47 -1.76
C THR A 159 -9.32 -16.07 -2.99
N SER A 160 -8.49 -16.98 -3.52
CA SER A 160 -7.65 -16.67 -4.68
C SER A 160 -8.52 -16.31 -5.89
N ALA A 161 -8.17 -15.21 -6.55
CA ALA A 161 -8.77 -14.81 -7.81
C ALA A 161 -8.42 -15.81 -8.95
N PHE A 162 -7.34 -16.57 -8.81
CA PHE A 162 -6.84 -17.53 -9.80
C PHE A 162 -7.35 -18.96 -9.57
N ALA A 163 -7.98 -19.25 -8.43
CA ALA A 163 -8.52 -20.58 -8.12
C ALA A 163 -9.82 -20.92 -8.87
N GLN A 164 -10.32 -20.02 -9.72
CA GLN A 164 -11.56 -20.20 -10.49
C GLN A 164 -11.31 -20.50 -11.98
N LEU A 165 -10.08 -20.85 -12.35
CA LEU A 165 -9.74 -21.28 -13.71
C LEU A 165 -9.61 -22.80 -13.79
#